data_da64072195088f7d38f384cd15e7f656
#
_entry.id   da64072195088f7d38f384cd15e7f656
#
_cell.length_a   1.000
_cell.length_b   1.000
_cell.length_c   1.000
_cell.angle_alpha   90.00
_cell.angle_beta   90.00
_cell.angle_gamma   90.00
#
_symmetry.space_group_name_H-M   'P 1'
#
loop_
_entity.id
_entity.type
_entity.pdbx_description
1 polymer ?
#
loop_
_entity_poly.entity_id
_entity_poly.type
_entity_poly.pdbx_seq_one_letter_code
_entity_poly.pdbx_strand_id
1 'polypeptide(L)'
;MAASEKISDIKSKGTAWILGVLAAISISIVFVLSQWWGREPQQFNILESAISQAGLTASTPAEGEGTEGGEGEHGASTETASYEILAADLPLGYTYSATLAHIADTLLNKSGGYITNDVAPPGVLLDNITSWEMGALVMLRDASTALRNHFSRDQSQSGEDPDLAIAEPYFYYEPNSWALPATEAEYEKGIQALHKYMERLRDPSKGKKAQFYSRADNLWQYTEVVIKRLGDLSTRLSSNASSSNFAPGLTNLELEEASGKVAAKVGWMEIDNVFYEARGASWALLHILRAIKHDFHDILLDKRAMRTVDIMIRELENSLTPTMSPMVLDGNGYGLFANYSLAMANYIARANAAALDLRDIMNRG
;
A
#
# COMPACT_ATOMS: atom_id res chain seq x y z
N MET A 1 -14.98 -63.32 24.76
CA MET A 1 -14.79 -62.67 23.44
C MET A 1 -15.72 -61.48 23.23
N ALA A 2 -17.05 -61.56 23.34
CA ALA A 2 -17.97 -60.48 23.07
C ALA A 2 -17.83 -59.20 23.95
N ALA A 3 -17.38 -59.29 25.19
CA ALA A 3 -17.17 -58.13 26.06
C ALA A 3 -15.90 -57.31 25.68
N SER A 4 -14.85 -57.97 25.23
CA SER A 4 -13.59 -57.38 24.78
C SER A 4 -13.79 -56.61 23.46
N GLU A 5 -14.59 -57.15 22.52
CA GLU A 5 -14.97 -56.47 21.28
C GLU A 5 -15.82 -55.21 21.48
N LYS A 6 -16.79 -55.28 22.39
CA LYS A 6 -17.60 -54.09 22.76
C LYS A 6 -16.78 -52.97 23.41
N ILE A 7 -15.80 -53.29 24.23
CA ILE A 7 -14.92 -52.28 24.85
C ILE A 7 -13.99 -51.66 23.84
N SER A 8 -13.45 -52.43 22.87
CA SER A 8 -12.63 -51.90 21.78
C SER A 8 -13.44 -51.00 20.86
N ASP A 9 -14.70 -51.34 20.56
CA ASP A 9 -15.60 -50.54 19.72
C ASP A 9 -16.01 -49.20 20.38
N ILE A 10 -16.29 -49.23 21.70
CA ILE A 10 -16.57 -48.01 22.47
C ILE A 10 -15.31 -47.13 22.57
N LYS A 11 -14.13 -47.69 22.74
CA LYS A 11 -12.85 -46.95 22.78
C LYS A 11 -12.53 -46.32 21.44
N SER A 12 -12.74 -47.04 20.32
CA SER A 12 -12.49 -46.52 18.97
C SER A 12 -13.46 -45.38 18.60
N LYS A 13 -14.75 -45.51 18.97
CA LYS A 13 -15.78 -44.48 18.77
C LYS A 13 -15.49 -43.24 19.61
N GLY A 14 -15.04 -43.39 20.87
CA GLY A 14 -14.63 -42.29 21.73
C GLY A 14 -13.42 -41.56 21.19
N THR A 15 -12.40 -42.27 20.69
CA THR A 15 -11.19 -41.67 20.08
C THR A 15 -11.53 -40.95 18.79
N ALA A 16 -12.36 -41.53 17.90
CA ALA A 16 -12.81 -40.90 16.66
C ALA A 16 -13.59 -39.60 16.95
N TRP A 17 -14.45 -39.57 17.98
CA TRP A 17 -15.18 -38.37 18.38
C TRP A 17 -14.24 -37.28 18.92
N ILE A 18 -13.24 -37.62 19.75
CA ILE A 18 -12.24 -36.66 20.24
C ILE A 18 -11.44 -36.09 19.10
N LEU A 19 -10.98 -36.90 18.16
CA LEU A 19 -10.25 -36.45 16.95
C LEU A 19 -11.14 -35.54 16.09
N GLY A 20 -12.43 -35.87 15.94
CA GLY A 20 -13.38 -35.03 15.22
C GLY A 20 -13.56 -33.65 15.85
N VAL A 21 -13.69 -33.59 17.19
CA VAL A 21 -13.79 -32.32 17.93
C VAL A 21 -12.50 -31.50 17.80
N LEU A 22 -11.34 -32.13 17.96
CA LEU A 22 -10.04 -31.45 17.79
C LEU A 22 -9.87 -30.90 16.37
N ALA A 23 -10.24 -31.66 15.36
CA ALA A 23 -10.23 -31.20 13.96
C ALA A 23 -11.18 -30.00 13.75
N ALA A 24 -12.40 -30.06 14.30
CA ALA A 24 -13.36 -28.96 14.20
C ALA A 24 -12.85 -27.70 14.91
N ILE A 25 -12.24 -27.82 16.09
CA ILE A 25 -11.61 -26.71 16.81
C ILE A 25 -10.46 -26.13 15.98
N SER A 26 -9.56 -26.97 15.42
CA SER A 26 -8.44 -26.52 14.61
C SER A 26 -8.91 -25.77 13.35
N ILE A 27 -9.92 -26.28 12.65
CA ILE A 27 -10.53 -25.62 11.48
C ILE A 27 -11.13 -24.27 11.88
N SER A 28 -11.83 -24.22 13.02
CA SER A 28 -12.42 -22.98 13.54
C SER A 28 -11.35 -21.93 13.87
N ILE A 29 -10.26 -22.35 14.48
CA ILE A 29 -9.12 -21.47 14.80
C ILE A 29 -8.51 -20.93 13.51
N VAL A 30 -8.21 -21.78 12.53
CA VAL A 30 -7.65 -21.38 11.23
C VAL A 30 -8.61 -20.40 10.54
N PHE A 31 -9.92 -20.66 10.56
CA PHE A 31 -10.92 -19.77 9.97
C PHE A 31 -10.94 -18.38 10.65
N VAL A 32 -10.95 -18.32 11.98
CA VAL A 32 -10.92 -17.05 12.72
C VAL A 32 -9.64 -16.28 12.47
N LEU A 33 -8.49 -16.96 12.47
CA LEU A 33 -7.20 -16.35 12.16
C LEU A 33 -7.17 -15.83 10.71
N SER A 34 -7.71 -16.59 9.75
CA SER A 34 -7.79 -16.14 8.35
C SER A 34 -8.61 -14.85 8.20
N GLN A 35 -9.72 -14.72 8.92
CA GLN A 35 -10.54 -13.51 8.91
C GLN A 35 -9.81 -12.31 9.54
N TRP A 36 -8.95 -12.56 10.53
CA TRP A 36 -8.20 -11.49 11.18
C TRP A 36 -6.96 -11.07 10.39
N TRP A 37 -6.19 -12.03 9.87
CA TRP A 37 -4.98 -11.77 9.09
C TRP A 37 -5.27 -11.23 7.68
N GLY A 38 -6.42 -11.60 7.11
CA GLY A 38 -6.87 -11.11 5.80
C GLY A 38 -7.38 -9.66 5.78
N ARG A 39 -7.35 -8.94 6.92
CA ARG A 39 -7.81 -7.55 6.96
C ARG A 39 -6.76 -6.60 6.41
N GLU A 40 -7.20 -5.72 5.51
CA GLU A 40 -6.36 -4.63 5.03
C GLU A 40 -6.03 -3.65 6.16
N PRO A 41 -4.79 -3.12 6.23
CA PRO A 41 -4.42 -2.06 7.14
C PRO A 41 -5.25 -0.80 6.92
N GLN A 42 -5.53 -0.10 8.00
CA GLN A 42 -6.20 1.20 7.94
C GLN A 42 -5.26 2.28 7.37
N GLN A 43 -5.85 3.37 6.89
CA GLN A 43 -5.07 4.54 6.52
C GLN A 43 -4.51 5.20 7.79
N PHE A 44 -3.29 5.72 7.70
CA PHE A 44 -2.63 6.43 8.80
C PHE A 44 -2.44 7.92 8.49
N ASN A 45 -2.27 8.72 9.53
CA ASN A 45 -1.91 10.12 9.40
C ASN A 45 -0.39 10.24 9.22
N ILE A 46 0.05 10.78 8.08
CA ILE A 46 1.47 10.91 7.73
C ILE A 46 2.23 11.84 8.68
N LEU A 47 1.58 12.91 9.18
CA LEU A 47 2.20 13.87 10.09
C LEU A 47 2.38 13.27 11.48
N GLU A 48 1.36 12.60 11.99
CA GLU A 48 1.44 11.86 13.26
C GLU A 48 2.54 10.81 13.21
N SER A 49 2.62 10.05 12.13
CA SER A 49 3.67 9.06 11.92
C SER A 49 5.06 9.68 11.90
N ALA A 50 5.25 10.80 11.19
CA ALA A 50 6.53 11.51 11.13
C ALA A 50 6.94 12.08 12.50
N ILE A 51 6.02 12.67 13.24
CA ILE A 51 6.23 13.22 14.57
C ILE A 51 6.60 12.11 15.56
N SER A 52 5.87 11.00 15.55
CA SER A 52 6.14 9.83 16.39
C SER A 52 7.54 9.26 16.12
N GLN A 53 7.91 9.07 14.84
CA GLN A 53 9.24 8.59 14.47
C GLN A 53 10.36 9.59 14.81
N ALA A 54 10.04 10.89 14.87
CA ALA A 54 10.96 11.92 15.34
C ALA A 54 11.12 11.92 16.86
N GLY A 55 10.33 11.16 17.61
CA GLY A 55 10.30 11.20 19.08
C GLY A 55 9.77 12.51 19.63
N LEU A 56 8.99 13.25 18.83
CA LEU A 56 8.28 14.44 19.27
C LEU A 56 6.93 14.00 19.83
N THR A 57 6.60 14.42 21.05
CA THR A 57 5.27 14.20 21.62
C THR A 57 4.42 15.44 21.35
N ALA A 58 3.28 15.25 20.66
CA ALA A 58 2.24 16.25 20.72
C ALA A 58 1.82 16.36 22.20
N SER A 59 2.19 17.46 22.86
CA SER A 59 1.64 17.76 24.16
C SER A 59 0.14 17.97 23.95
N THR A 60 -0.67 17.00 24.37
CA THR A 60 -2.11 17.19 24.51
C THR A 60 -2.29 18.48 25.30
N PRO A 61 -3.04 19.48 24.81
CA PRO A 61 -3.36 20.64 25.63
C PRO A 61 -3.96 20.11 26.92
N ALA A 62 -3.38 20.51 28.06
CA ALA A 62 -3.92 20.14 29.36
C ALA A 62 -5.41 20.44 29.37
N GLU A 63 -6.23 19.45 29.73
CA GLU A 63 -7.66 19.60 29.95
C GLU A 63 -7.88 20.81 30.88
N GLY A 64 -8.21 21.95 30.31
CA GLY A 64 -8.75 23.09 31.02
C GLY A 64 -10.12 22.70 31.52
N GLU A 65 -10.30 22.64 32.83
CA GLU A 65 -11.57 22.42 33.51
C GLU A 65 -12.71 23.24 32.88
N GLY A 66 -13.76 22.56 32.48
CA GLY A 66 -15.12 23.07 32.48
C GLY A 66 -15.65 23.68 31.20
N THR A 67 -16.37 22.90 30.44
CA THR A 67 -17.81 23.14 30.12
C THR A 67 -18.36 21.96 29.35
N GLU A 68 -19.36 21.29 29.90
CA GLU A 68 -20.16 20.27 29.21
C GLU A 68 -20.94 20.91 28.07
N GLY A 69 -20.91 20.28 26.88
CA GLY A 69 -21.85 20.54 25.80
C GLY A 69 -21.23 20.71 24.44
N GLY A 70 -21.15 19.66 23.63
CA GLY A 70 -20.83 19.74 22.19
C GLY A 70 -19.97 18.59 21.69
N GLU A 71 -20.59 17.43 21.46
CA GLU A 71 -19.93 16.28 20.85
C GLU A 71 -19.60 16.55 19.37
N GLY A 72 -18.35 16.28 18.96
CA GLY A 72 -18.05 15.63 17.69
C GLY A 72 -17.18 16.31 16.70
N GLU A 73 -17.05 17.64 16.57
CA GLU A 73 -16.28 18.27 15.47
C GLU A 73 -15.07 19.13 15.89
N HIS A 74 -14.99 19.55 17.12
CA HIS A 74 -13.89 20.42 17.57
C HIS A 74 -12.61 19.68 18.01
N GLY A 75 -12.68 18.40 18.36
CA GLY A 75 -11.51 17.62 18.77
C GLY A 75 -10.57 17.30 17.59
N ALA A 76 -11.10 16.87 16.47
CA ALA A 76 -10.31 16.49 15.31
C ALA A 76 -9.58 17.66 14.65
N SER A 77 -10.17 18.87 14.64
CA SER A 77 -9.54 20.06 14.07
C SER A 77 -8.37 20.60 14.93
N THR A 78 -8.46 20.48 16.25
CA THR A 78 -7.40 20.93 17.17
C THR A 78 -6.20 19.98 17.15
N GLU A 79 -6.45 18.68 17.05
CA GLU A 79 -5.42 17.64 16.97
C GLU A 79 -4.64 17.73 15.66
N THR A 80 -5.34 17.91 14.54
CA THR A 80 -4.72 18.12 13.21
C THR A 80 -3.83 19.38 13.21
N ALA A 81 -4.29 20.49 13.78
CA ALA A 81 -3.51 21.72 13.88
C ALA A 81 -2.24 21.55 14.76
N SER A 82 -2.32 20.72 15.79
CA SER A 82 -1.15 20.41 16.65
C SER A 82 -0.08 19.62 15.88
N TYR A 83 -0.48 18.68 15.05
CA TYR A 83 0.45 17.93 14.21
C TYR A 83 1.06 18.80 13.11
N GLU A 84 0.32 19.72 12.50
CA GLU A 84 0.85 20.65 11.51
C GLU A 84 1.93 21.56 12.10
N ILE A 85 1.73 22.08 13.31
CA ILE A 85 2.72 22.92 14.00
C ILE A 85 3.99 22.15 14.30
N LEU A 86 3.90 20.92 14.81
CA LEU A 86 5.05 20.09 15.13
C LEU A 86 5.77 19.57 13.87
N ALA A 87 5.04 19.30 12.81
CA ALA A 87 5.59 18.88 11.54
C ALA A 87 6.36 20.01 10.84
N ALA A 88 5.99 21.29 11.07
CA ALA A 88 6.71 22.45 10.53
C ALA A 88 8.16 22.55 11.03
N ASP A 89 8.48 21.94 12.18
CA ASP A 89 9.84 21.89 12.73
C ASP A 89 10.68 20.72 12.13
N LEU A 90 10.06 19.84 11.35
CA LEU A 90 10.76 18.74 10.70
C LEU A 90 11.46 19.22 9.41
N PRO A 91 12.67 18.73 9.13
CA PRO A 91 13.37 19.09 7.90
C PRO A 91 12.67 18.54 6.67
N LEU A 92 12.82 19.24 5.56
CA LEU A 92 12.27 18.86 4.28
C LEU A 92 12.67 17.41 3.91
N GLY A 93 11.71 16.61 3.43
CA GLY A 93 11.90 15.20 3.08
C GLY A 93 11.81 14.23 4.27
N TYR A 94 11.69 14.75 5.50
CA TYR A 94 11.51 13.90 6.67
C TYR A 94 10.15 13.19 6.63
N THR A 95 9.07 13.90 6.34
CA THR A 95 7.71 13.36 6.28
C THR A 95 7.60 12.31 5.17
N TYR A 96 8.20 12.55 4.00
CA TYR A 96 8.26 11.57 2.92
C TYR A 96 8.99 10.28 3.35
N SER A 97 10.18 10.41 3.93
CA SER A 97 10.97 9.26 4.38
C SER A 97 10.30 8.49 5.51
N ALA A 98 9.68 9.20 6.48
CA ALA A 98 8.92 8.59 7.56
C ALA A 98 7.69 7.83 7.05
N THR A 99 7.04 8.34 6.00
CA THR A 99 5.92 7.66 5.33
C THR A 99 6.38 6.35 4.69
N LEU A 100 7.53 6.33 4.01
CA LEU A 100 8.09 5.09 3.45
C LEU A 100 8.44 4.07 4.54
N ALA A 101 9.06 4.52 5.63
CA ALA A 101 9.38 3.66 6.77
C ALA A 101 8.10 3.08 7.40
N HIS A 102 7.04 3.88 7.55
CA HIS A 102 5.76 3.42 8.08
C HIS A 102 5.05 2.43 7.16
N ILE A 103 5.09 2.64 5.84
CA ILE A 103 4.55 1.67 4.86
C ILE A 103 5.29 0.35 4.97
N ALA A 104 6.63 0.37 5.04
CA ALA A 104 7.45 -0.82 5.21
C ALA A 104 7.17 -1.52 6.55
N ASP A 105 7.08 -0.77 7.64
CA ASP A 105 6.72 -1.28 8.97
C ASP A 105 5.31 -1.91 8.98
N THR A 106 4.35 -1.28 8.33
CA THR A 106 2.98 -1.82 8.18
C THR A 106 2.98 -3.17 7.46
N LEU A 107 3.79 -3.34 6.41
CA LEU A 107 3.93 -4.62 5.73
C LEU A 107 4.41 -5.72 6.68
N LEU A 108 5.34 -5.40 7.59
CA LEU A 108 5.91 -6.36 8.53
C LEU A 108 5.03 -6.62 9.77
N ASN A 109 4.33 -5.59 10.26
CA ASN A 109 3.69 -5.61 11.59
C ASN A 109 2.16 -5.52 11.56
N LYS A 110 1.52 -5.53 10.38
CA LYS A 110 0.05 -5.64 10.30
C LYS A 110 -0.46 -6.94 10.92
N SER A 111 -1.77 -7.08 11.04
CA SER A 111 -2.39 -8.31 11.53
C SER A 111 -1.88 -9.55 10.77
N GLY A 112 -1.29 -10.50 11.48
CA GLY A 112 -0.67 -11.69 10.91
C GLY A 112 0.79 -11.52 10.48
N GLY A 113 1.37 -10.32 10.53
CA GLY A 113 2.73 -10.06 10.05
C GLY A 113 2.83 -9.99 8.52
N TYR A 114 4.01 -10.25 7.97
CA TYR A 114 4.22 -10.37 6.54
C TYR A 114 3.81 -11.77 6.07
N ILE A 115 2.83 -11.87 5.19
CA ILE A 115 2.14 -13.14 4.86
C ILE A 115 2.64 -13.73 3.53
N THR A 116 3.18 -12.91 2.63
CA THR A 116 3.59 -13.35 1.27
C THR A 116 4.60 -14.52 1.29
N ASN A 117 5.41 -14.65 2.35
CA ASN A 117 6.40 -15.74 2.49
C ASN A 117 5.93 -16.87 3.43
N ASP A 118 4.68 -16.87 3.89
CA ASP A 118 4.15 -17.92 4.75
C ASP A 118 4.04 -19.26 4.02
N VAL A 119 4.50 -20.32 4.69
CA VAL A 119 4.47 -21.72 4.19
C VAL A 119 3.44 -22.59 4.91
N ALA A 120 2.75 -22.05 5.91
CA ALA A 120 1.81 -22.78 6.75
C ALA A 120 0.44 -22.06 6.83
N PRO A 121 -0.67 -22.81 7.05
CA PRO A 121 -1.97 -22.21 7.34
C PRO A 121 -1.97 -21.38 8.64
N PRO A 122 -2.68 -20.23 8.69
CA PRO A 122 -3.61 -19.76 7.66
C PRO A 122 -2.94 -18.99 6.51
N GLY A 123 -1.70 -18.49 6.65
CA GLY A 123 -1.05 -17.56 5.73
C GLY A 123 -1.05 -18.05 4.27
N VAL A 124 -0.62 -19.28 4.03
CA VAL A 124 -0.58 -19.90 2.68
C VAL A 124 -1.95 -19.99 1.98
N LEU A 125 -3.05 -19.78 2.70
CA LEU A 125 -4.42 -19.80 2.16
C LEU A 125 -4.98 -18.39 1.89
N LEU A 126 -4.19 -17.34 2.15
CA LEU A 126 -4.61 -15.95 2.10
C LEU A 126 -4.01 -15.23 0.89
N ASP A 127 -4.50 -15.54 -0.31
CA ASP A 127 -4.04 -14.97 -1.58
C ASP A 127 -4.37 -13.48 -1.75
N ASN A 128 -5.50 -13.02 -1.25
CA ASN A 128 -5.93 -11.63 -1.32
C ASN A 128 -4.99 -10.67 -0.59
N ILE A 129 -4.63 -11.01 0.66
CA ILE A 129 -3.75 -10.12 1.45
C ILE A 129 -2.31 -10.16 0.96
N THR A 130 -1.83 -11.30 0.44
CA THR A 130 -0.51 -11.38 -0.19
C THR A 130 -0.46 -10.54 -1.48
N SER A 131 -1.55 -10.51 -2.26
CA SER A 131 -1.68 -9.62 -3.41
C SER A 131 -1.67 -8.15 -3.00
N TRP A 132 -2.36 -7.81 -1.90
CA TRP A 132 -2.35 -6.47 -1.32
C TRP A 132 -0.93 -6.06 -0.87
N GLU A 133 -0.19 -6.95 -0.18
CA GLU A 133 1.19 -6.73 0.20
C GLU A 133 2.09 -6.45 -1.01
N MET A 134 1.92 -7.22 -2.08
CA MET A 134 2.69 -7.03 -3.31
C MET A 134 2.41 -5.67 -3.95
N GLY A 135 1.15 -5.24 -3.99
CA GLY A 135 0.77 -3.91 -4.48
C GLY A 135 1.42 -2.78 -3.68
N ALA A 136 1.34 -2.84 -2.35
CA ALA A 136 1.96 -1.87 -1.46
C ALA A 136 3.49 -1.87 -1.56
N LEU A 137 4.11 -3.06 -1.65
CA LEU A 137 5.55 -3.24 -1.80
C LEU A 137 6.08 -2.63 -3.10
N VAL A 138 5.36 -2.80 -4.21
CA VAL A 138 5.76 -2.21 -5.50
C VAL A 138 5.81 -0.68 -5.40
N MET A 139 4.81 -0.05 -4.78
CA MET A 139 4.81 1.40 -4.59
C MET A 139 5.92 1.87 -3.63
N LEU A 140 6.19 1.12 -2.57
CA LEU A 140 7.32 1.38 -1.66
C LEU A 140 8.67 1.33 -2.38
N ARG A 141 8.88 0.31 -3.22
CA ARG A 141 10.10 0.16 -4.02
C ARG A 141 10.29 1.33 -4.96
N ASP A 142 9.28 1.68 -5.74
CA ASP A 142 9.33 2.79 -6.68
C ASP A 142 9.60 4.14 -5.97
N ALA A 143 8.96 4.37 -4.82
CA ALA A 143 9.16 5.58 -4.03
C ALA A 143 10.54 5.63 -3.35
N SER A 144 11.07 4.48 -2.90
CA SER A 144 12.42 4.37 -2.35
C SER A 144 13.48 4.62 -3.42
N THR A 145 13.26 4.13 -4.63
CA THR A 145 14.11 4.39 -5.80
C THR A 145 14.10 5.87 -6.16
N ALA A 146 12.93 6.52 -6.13
CA ALA A 146 12.81 7.96 -6.35
C ALA A 146 13.54 8.77 -5.27
N LEU A 147 13.43 8.37 -4.00
CA LEU A 147 14.15 8.99 -2.89
C LEU A 147 15.66 8.93 -3.12
N ARG A 148 16.19 7.73 -3.39
CA ARG A 148 17.63 7.52 -3.61
C ARG A 148 18.17 8.24 -4.83
N ASN A 149 17.47 8.13 -5.98
CA ASN A 149 18.03 8.55 -7.27
C ASN A 149 17.70 10.00 -7.65
N HIS A 150 16.61 10.57 -7.08
CA HIS A 150 16.12 11.88 -7.49
C HIS A 150 16.01 12.84 -6.31
N PHE A 151 15.28 12.49 -5.24
CA PHE A 151 14.97 13.43 -4.18
C PHE A 151 16.13 13.72 -3.24
N SER A 152 17.09 12.80 -3.06
CA SER A 152 18.28 13.00 -2.22
C SER A 152 19.47 13.58 -2.97
N ARG A 153 19.35 13.80 -4.28
CA ARG A 153 20.47 14.25 -5.16
C ARG A 153 20.16 15.58 -5.80
N ASP A 154 21.11 16.50 -5.76
CA ASP A 154 20.98 17.79 -6.43
C ASP A 154 21.00 17.64 -7.96
N GLN A 155 21.89 16.80 -8.46
CA GLN A 155 22.01 16.47 -9.88
C GLN A 155 22.29 14.98 -10.05
N SER A 156 22.00 14.44 -11.21
CA SER A 156 22.23 13.03 -11.54
C SER A 156 23.68 12.56 -11.36
N GLN A 157 24.65 13.49 -11.40
CA GLN A 157 26.08 13.21 -11.19
C GLN A 157 26.52 13.38 -9.72
N SER A 158 25.68 13.88 -8.82
CA SER A 158 26.01 13.96 -7.39
C SER A 158 26.08 12.56 -6.78
N GLY A 159 26.92 12.39 -5.76
CA GLY A 159 27.06 11.11 -5.06
C GLY A 159 25.77 10.71 -4.36
N GLU A 160 25.50 9.42 -4.34
CA GLU A 160 24.35 8.84 -3.63
C GLU A 160 24.47 9.02 -2.12
N ASP A 161 23.32 9.06 -1.44
CA ASP A 161 23.30 9.02 0.01
C ASP A 161 23.64 7.59 0.48
N PRO A 162 24.58 7.45 1.44
CA PRO A 162 25.07 6.13 1.85
C PRO A 162 24.01 5.24 2.48
N ASP A 163 23.06 5.82 3.25
CA ASP A 163 22.01 5.04 3.89
C ASP A 163 20.90 4.67 2.90
N LEU A 164 20.58 5.55 1.94
CA LEU A 164 19.61 5.23 0.88
C LEU A 164 20.15 4.21 -0.12
N ALA A 165 21.47 4.21 -0.37
CA ALA A 165 22.14 3.17 -1.16
C ALA A 165 22.06 1.77 -0.50
N ILE A 166 21.82 1.74 0.82
CA ILE A 166 21.57 0.53 1.59
C ILE A 166 20.07 0.21 1.66
N ALA A 167 19.22 1.19 1.94
CA ALA A 167 17.79 1.00 2.18
C ALA A 167 17.05 0.44 0.97
N GLU A 168 17.23 1.04 -0.19
CA GLU A 168 16.49 0.67 -1.40
C GLU A 168 16.75 -0.78 -1.83
N PRO A 169 18.00 -1.31 -1.94
CA PRO A 169 18.23 -2.71 -2.30
C PRO A 169 17.59 -3.72 -1.34
N TYR A 170 17.48 -3.38 -0.05
CA TYR A 170 16.81 -4.26 0.91
C TYR A 170 15.31 -4.37 0.63
N PHE A 171 14.62 -3.33 0.21
CA PHE A 171 13.22 -3.42 -0.21
C PHE A 171 13.02 -4.18 -1.53
N TYR A 172 14.07 -4.31 -2.35
CA TYR A 172 14.07 -5.14 -3.56
C TYR A 172 14.42 -6.60 -3.30
N TYR A 173 14.71 -6.98 -2.06
CA TYR A 173 14.93 -8.37 -1.71
C TYR A 173 13.71 -9.24 -2.09
N GLU A 174 13.93 -10.53 -2.28
CA GLU A 174 12.90 -11.48 -2.72
C GLU A 174 11.72 -11.51 -1.73
N PRO A 175 10.48 -11.32 -2.19
CA PRO A 175 9.33 -11.14 -1.29
C PRO A 175 8.82 -12.45 -0.66
N ASN A 176 9.20 -13.61 -1.16
CA ASN A 176 8.70 -14.92 -0.74
C ASN A 176 9.74 -15.78 0.00
N SER A 177 10.86 -15.20 0.42
CA SER A 177 11.86 -15.92 1.20
C SER A 177 11.43 -16.06 2.66
N TRP A 178 11.19 -17.30 3.12
CA TRP A 178 10.74 -17.59 4.48
C TRP A 178 11.88 -17.91 5.46
N ALA A 179 13.10 -18.14 4.97
CA ALA A 179 14.27 -18.48 5.81
C ALA A 179 15.60 -18.18 5.13
N LEU A 180 16.59 -17.79 5.92
CA LEU A 180 18.03 -17.76 5.69
C LEU A 180 18.54 -16.91 4.49
N PRO A 181 18.28 -15.60 4.44
CA PRO A 181 17.51 -14.80 5.36
C PRO A 181 16.02 -14.76 5.02
N ALA A 182 15.19 -14.52 6.02
CA ALA A 182 13.76 -14.25 5.80
C ALA A 182 13.58 -12.85 5.25
N THR A 183 12.53 -12.64 4.43
CA THR A 183 12.19 -11.36 3.81
C THR A 183 12.04 -10.24 4.84
N GLU A 184 11.40 -10.53 5.97
CA GLU A 184 11.18 -9.57 7.06
C GLU A 184 12.50 -9.04 7.63
N ALA A 185 13.49 -9.92 7.82
CA ALA A 185 14.80 -9.52 8.34
C ALA A 185 15.55 -8.60 7.36
N GLU A 186 15.34 -8.75 6.06
CA GLU A 186 15.95 -7.88 5.05
C GLU A 186 15.21 -6.54 4.95
N TYR A 187 13.87 -6.55 4.97
CA TYR A 187 13.09 -5.31 4.96
C TYR A 187 13.31 -4.47 6.22
N GLU A 188 13.48 -5.12 7.39
CA GLU A 188 13.84 -4.44 8.64
C GLU A 188 15.16 -3.66 8.50
N LYS A 189 16.18 -4.22 7.83
CA LYS A 189 17.44 -3.51 7.56
C LYS A 189 17.21 -2.29 6.65
N GLY A 190 16.28 -2.39 5.69
CA GLY A 190 15.86 -1.26 4.87
C GLY A 190 15.23 -0.15 5.69
N ILE A 191 14.34 -0.49 6.62
CA ILE A 191 13.71 0.47 7.55
C ILE A 191 14.76 1.13 8.43
N GLN A 192 15.68 0.36 9.01
CA GLN A 192 16.77 0.89 9.84
C GLN A 192 17.68 1.85 9.06
N ALA A 193 17.96 1.58 7.80
CA ALA A 193 18.74 2.47 6.95
C ALA A 193 17.98 3.77 6.63
N LEU A 194 16.66 3.70 6.38
CA LEU A 194 15.81 4.90 6.24
C LEU A 194 15.84 5.75 7.52
N HIS A 195 15.72 5.14 8.68
CA HIS A 195 15.80 5.85 9.95
C HIS A 195 17.15 6.59 10.14
N LYS A 196 18.27 5.98 9.73
CA LYS A 196 19.59 6.64 9.75
C LYS A 196 19.64 7.85 8.82
N TYR A 197 19.06 7.74 7.62
CA TYR A 197 18.93 8.87 6.72
C TYR A 197 18.09 9.99 7.34
N MET A 198 16.94 9.67 7.94
CA MET A 198 16.05 10.62 8.61
C MET A 198 16.74 11.30 9.82
N GLU A 199 17.51 10.54 10.61
CA GLU A 199 18.31 11.11 11.70
C GLU A 199 19.33 12.14 11.19
N ARG A 200 19.99 11.87 10.06
CA ARG A 200 20.97 12.80 9.46
C ARG A 200 20.32 13.99 8.75
N LEU A 201 19.08 13.86 8.29
CA LEU A 201 18.28 14.99 7.83
C LEU A 201 18.03 15.97 8.97
N ARG A 202 17.71 15.44 10.14
CA ARG A 202 17.35 16.22 11.33
C ARG A 202 18.56 16.76 12.09
N ASP A 203 19.63 15.95 12.19
CA ASP A 203 20.85 16.30 12.89
C ASP A 203 22.10 16.02 12.02
N PRO A 204 22.60 17.07 11.33
CA PRO A 204 23.81 16.92 10.50
C PRO A 204 25.08 16.52 11.27
N SER A 205 25.08 16.59 12.60
CA SER A 205 26.24 16.16 13.42
C SER A 205 26.40 14.64 13.46
N LYS A 206 25.36 13.89 13.13
CA LYS A 206 25.33 12.41 13.15
C LYS A 206 25.99 11.75 11.95
N GLY A 207 26.63 12.50 11.06
CA GLY A 207 27.34 11.94 9.91
C GLY A 207 27.40 12.88 8.71
N LYS A 208 27.59 12.34 7.51
CA LYS A 208 27.50 13.13 6.27
C LYS A 208 26.10 13.73 6.20
N LYS A 209 25.99 15.05 5.98
CA LYS A 209 24.71 15.76 5.88
C LYS A 209 23.82 15.09 4.83
N ALA A 210 22.66 14.60 5.24
CA ALA A 210 21.62 14.16 4.34
C ALA A 210 20.93 15.37 3.72
N GLN A 211 20.37 15.17 2.52
CA GLN A 211 19.72 16.24 1.76
C GLN A 211 18.45 15.71 1.11
N PHE A 212 17.49 16.60 0.92
CA PHE A 212 16.29 16.34 0.14
C PHE A 212 16.00 17.54 -0.75
N TYR A 213 15.67 17.31 -2.01
CA TYR A 213 15.45 18.34 -3.02
C TYR A 213 14.05 18.24 -3.60
N SER A 214 13.14 19.08 -3.13
CA SER A 214 11.80 19.21 -3.68
C SER A 214 11.82 20.05 -4.95
N ARG A 215 12.18 19.42 -6.08
CA ARG A 215 12.30 20.05 -7.40
C ARG A 215 11.25 19.50 -8.35
N ALA A 216 10.82 20.33 -9.31
CA ALA A 216 9.82 19.93 -10.29
C ALA A 216 10.29 18.77 -11.19
N ASP A 217 11.58 18.77 -11.61
CA ASP A 217 12.17 17.71 -12.42
C ASP A 217 12.24 16.36 -11.67
N ASN A 218 12.52 16.39 -10.37
CA ASN A 218 12.52 15.20 -9.53
C ASN A 218 11.10 14.62 -9.38
N LEU A 219 10.11 15.46 -9.12
CA LEU A 219 8.72 15.04 -9.03
C LEU A 219 8.19 14.55 -10.39
N TRP A 220 8.59 15.17 -11.48
CA TRP A 220 8.28 14.73 -12.83
C TRP A 220 8.73 13.28 -13.07
N GLN A 221 9.98 12.95 -12.72
CA GLN A 221 10.54 11.61 -12.90
C GLN A 221 9.77 10.55 -12.09
N TYR A 222 9.43 10.83 -10.84
CA TYR A 222 8.62 9.93 -10.03
C TYR A 222 7.20 9.77 -10.60
N THR A 223 6.59 10.87 -11.06
CA THR A 223 5.25 10.85 -11.66
C THR A 223 5.20 9.96 -12.92
N GLU A 224 6.26 9.92 -13.72
CA GLU A 224 6.38 9.00 -14.88
C GLU A 224 6.29 7.51 -14.44
N VAL A 225 6.88 7.16 -13.31
CA VAL A 225 6.78 5.79 -12.76
C VAL A 225 5.35 5.51 -12.29
N VAL A 226 4.74 6.45 -11.57
CA VAL A 226 3.36 6.35 -11.09
C VAL A 226 2.37 6.15 -12.24
N ILE A 227 2.51 6.91 -13.34
CA ILE A 227 1.68 6.79 -14.54
C ILE A 227 1.74 5.37 -15.12
N LYS A 228 2.93 4.79 -15.23
CA LYS A 228 3.11 3.43 -15.75
C LYS A 228 2.43 2.40 -14.85
N ARG A 229 2.57 2.53 -13.52
CA ARG A 229 1.94 1.63 -12.54
C ARG A 229 0.41 1.71 -12.57
N LEU A 230 -0.13 2.92 -12.50
CA LEU A 230 -1.58 3.13 -12.55
C LEU A 230 -2.18 2.70 -13.90
N GLY A 231 -1.47 2.94 -15.00
CA GLY A 231 -1.87 2.51 -16.34
C GLY A 231 -1.94 0.98 -16.45
N ASP A 232 -0.93 0.27 -15.96
CA ASP A 232 -0.91 -1.20 -15.93
C ASP A 232 -2.07 -1.76 -15.08
N LEU A 233 -2.22 -1.29 -13.84
CA LEU A 233 -3.29 -1.72 -12.94
C LEU A 233 -4.68 -1.48 -13.55
N SER A 234 -4.92 -0.29 -14.10
CA SER A 234 -6.19 0.05 -14.74
C SER A 234 -6.50 -0.88 -15.93
N THR A 235 -5.47 -1.20 -16.73
CA THR A 235 -5.60 -2.09 -17.88
C THR A 235 -5.91 -3.52 -17.45
N ARG A 236 -5.21 -4.07 -16.46
CA ARG A 236 -5.45 -5.42 -15.94
C ARG A 236 -6.83 -5.56 -15.29
N LEU A 237 -7.26 -4.58 -14.49
CA LEU A 237 -8.58 -4.55 -13.86
C LEU A 237 -9.73 -4.48 -14.87
N SER A 238 -9.54 -3.83 -16.02
CA SER A 238 -10.56 -3.67 -17.06
C SER A 238 -10.49 -4.74 -18.15
N SER A 239 -9.48 -5.61 -18.16
CA SER A 239 -9.22 -6.55 -19.25
C SER A 239 -10.40 -7.49 -19.53
N ASN A 240 -11.09 -7.93 -18.49
CA ASN A 240 -12.24 -8.84 -18.62
C ASN A 240 -13.53 -8.11 -19.04
N ALA A 241 -13.72 -6.86 -18.64
CA ALA A 241 -14.87 -6.06 -19.04
C ALA A 241 -14.84 -5.71 -20.55
N SER A 242 -13.64 -5.48 -21.08
CA SER A 242 -13.45 -5.14 -22.50
C SER A 242 -13.73 -6.30 -23.44
N SER A 243 -13.49 -7.54 -23.04
CA SER A 243 -13.68 -8.73 -23.87
C SER A 243 -15.15 -9.07 -24.14
N SER A 244 -16.09 -8.54 -23.35
CA SER A 244 -17.53 -8.79 -23.51
C SER A 244 -18.23 -7.81 -24.47
N ASN A 245 -17.60 -6.70 -24.84
CA ASN A 245 -18.23 -5.60 -25.58
C ASN A 245 -17.67 -5.36 -26.99
N PHE A 246 -16.65 -6.10 -27.44
CA PHE A 246 -16.17 -6.00 -28.81
C PHE A 246 -17.04 -6.83 -29.77
N ALA A 247 -17.42 -6.17 -30.85
CA ALA A 247 -18.40 -6.53 -31.86
C ALA A 247 -18.58 -8.03 -32.12
N PRO A 248 -19.81 -8.53 -32.12
CA PRO A 248 -20.10 -9.90 -32.57
C PRO A 248 -19.71 -10.04 -34.03
N GLY A 249 -18.61 -10.76 -34.31
CA GLY A 249 -18.15 -11.04 -35.66
C GLY A 249 -16.66 -10.97 -35.92
N LEU A 250 -15.86 -10.43 -35.03
CA LEU A 250 -14.41 -10.45 -35.17
C LEU A 250 -13.81 -11.72 -34.51
N THR A 251 -12.89 -12.36 -35.19
CA THR A 251 -12.14 -13.49 -34.62
C THR A 251 -11.09 -12.97 -33.63
N ASN A 252 -10.71 -13.81 -32.67
CA ASN A 252 -9.69 -13.42 -31.65
C ASN A 252 -8.36 -12.93 -32.28
N LEU A 253 -8.01 -13.41 -33.48
CA LEU A 253 -6.82 -12.99 -34.22
C LEU A 253 -6.96 -11.58 -34.80
N GLU A 254 -8.15 -11.18 -35.27
CA GLU A 254 -8.40 -9.83 -35.80
C GLU A 254 -8.48 -8.78 -34.68
N LEU A 255 -8.86 -9.21 -33.47
CA LEU A 255 -8.82 -8.37 -32.25
C LEU A 255 -7.38 -8.15 -31.76
N GLU A 256 -6.50 -9.15 -31.85
CA GLU A 256 -5.08 -9.03 -31.50
C GLU A 256 -4.32 -8.10 -32.47
N GLU A 257 -4.60 -8.15 -33.76
CA GLU A 257 -4.01 -7.26 -34.77
C GLU A 257 -4.49 -5.79 -34.65
N ALA A 258 -5.77 -5.59 -34.32
CA ALA A 258 -6.37 -4.26 -34.22
C ALA A 258 -5.99 -3.49 -32.95
N SER A 259 -5.61 -4.15 -31.87
CA SER A 259 -5.37 -3.53 -30.55
C SER A 259 -3.89 -3.41 -30.16
N GLY A 260 -2.97 -3.97 -30.93
CA GLY A 260 -1.53 -3.77 -30.77
C GLY A 260 -0.90 -4.14 -29.43
N LYS A 261 -1.66 -4.73 -28.51
CA LYS A 261 -1.38 -5.45 -27.28
C LYS A 261 -2.67 -5.49 -26.44
N VAL A 262 -3.52 -6.45 -26.67
CA VAL A 262 -4.58 -6.76 -25.71
C VAL A 262 -3.90 -7.29 -24.46
N ALA A 263 -4.14 -6.66 -23.32
CA ALA A 263 -3.76 -7.24 -22.04
C ALA A 263 -4.34 -8.66 -21.98
N ALA A 264 -3.50 -9.65 -21.69
CA ALA A 264 -3.96 -11.03 -21.57
C ALA A 264 -5.14 -11.07 -20.61
N LYS A 265 -6.21 -11.78 -21.00
CA LYS A 265 -7.40 -11.92 -20.16
C LYS A 265 -6.98 -12.51 -18.82
N VAL A 266 -7.27 -11.80 -17.74
CA VAL A 266 -7.04 -12.29 -16.37
C VAL A 266 -7.98 -13.47 -16.12
N GLY A 267 -7.46 -14.58 -15.60
CA GLY A 267 -8.28 -15.74 -15.22
C GLY A 267 -9.32 -15.32 -14.18
N TRP A 268 -10.52 -15.91 -14.22
CA TRP A 268 -11.59 -15.57 -13.26
C TRP A 268 -11.20 -15.83 -11.80
N MET A 269 -10.24 -16.73 -11.54
CA MET A 269 -9.66 -17.01 -10.21
C MET A 269 -8.52 -16.04 -9.82
N GLU A 270 -8.12 -15.13 -10.71
CA GLU A 270 -7.03 -14.17 -10.48
C GLU A 270 -7.55 -12.73 -10.43
N ILE A 271 -8.86 -12.52 -10.64
CA ILE A 271 -9.46 -11.18 -10.66
C ILE A 271 -9.38 -10.51 -9.30
N ASP A 272 -9.64 -11.26 -8.24
CA ASP A 272 -9.53 -10.80 -6.86
C ASP A 272 -8.09 -10.48 -6.51
N ASN A 273 -7.12 -11.25 -6.95
CA ASN A 273 -5.70 -10.98 -6.74
C ASN A 273 -5.29 -9.63 -7.36
N VAL A 274 -5.69 -9.36 -8.63
CA VAL A 274 -5.44 -8.07 -9.28
C VAL A 274 -6.16 -6.93 -8.56
N PHE A 275 -7.38 -7.17 -8.09
CA PHE A 275 -8.15 -6.18 -7.33
C PHE A 275 -7.45 -5.83 -6.00
N TYR A 276 -7.01 -6.82 -5.22
CA TYR A 276 -6.34 -6.59 -3.96
C TYR A 276 -4.93 -6.02 -4.15
N GLU A 277 -4.19 -6.42 -5.20
CA GLU A 277 -2.93 -5.77 -5.60
C GLU A 277 -3.15 -4.26 -5.86
N ALA A 278 -4.19 -3.93 -6.60
CA ALA A 278 -4.54 -2.54 -6.88
C ALA A 278 -4.93 -1.77 -5.61
N ARG A 279 -5.61 -2.42 -4.63
CA ARG A 279 -5.93 -1.80 -3.34
C ARG A 279 -4.67 -1.54 -2.53
N GLY A 280 -3.74 -2.50 -2.46
CA GLY A 280 -2.45 -2.32 -1.78
C GLY A 280 -1.62 -1.20 -2.40
N ALA A 281 -1.56 -1.17 -3.74
CA ALA A 281 -0.89 -0.10 -4.47
C ALA A 281 -1.54 1.27 -4.22
N SER A 282 -2.88 1.35 -4.25
CA SER A 282 -3.62 2.58 -3.97
C SER A 282 -3.41 3.07 -2.53
N TRP A 283 -3.40 2.14 -1.56
CA TRP A 283 -3.15 2.47 -0.17
C TRP A 283 -1.76 3.08 0.03
N ALA A 284 -0.71 2.45 -0.47
CA ALA A 284 0.64 2.96 -0.35
C ALA A 284 0.83 4.28 -1.11
N LEU A 285 0.38 4.36 -2.36
CA LEU A 285 0.48 5.57 -3.18
C LEU A 285 -0.29 6.76 -2.58
N LEU A 286 -1.45 6.52 -1.97
CA LEU A 286 -2.21 7.55 -1.27
C LEU A 286 -1.38 8.25 -0.19
N HIS A 287 -0.71 7.47 0.69
CA HIS A 287 0.15 8.02 1.74
C HIS A 287 1.38 8.71 1.17
N ILE A 288 2.00 8.13 0.13
CA ILE A 288 3.13 8.75 -0.56
C ILE A 288 2.73 10.09 -1.20
N LEU A 289 1.57 10.18 -1.85
CA LEU A 289 1.09 11.44 -2.43
C LEU A 289 0.75 12.50 -1.38
N ARG A 290 0.21 12.08 -0.25
CA ARG A 290 0.01 13.00 0.89
C ARG A 290 1.35 13.54 1.40
N ALA A 291 2.38 12.71 1.51
CA ALA A 291 3.73 13.13 1.90
C ALA A 291 4.39 14.01 0.83
N ILE A 292 4.21 13.71 -0.46
CA ILE A 292 4.64 14.58 -1.56
C ILE A 292 3.93 15.93 -1.47
N LYS A 293 2.62 15.96 -1.25
CA LYS A 293 1.86 17.20 -1.09
C LYS A 293 2.44 18.08 0.04
N HIS A 294 2.93 17.46 1.11
CA HIS A 294 3.58 18.14 2.22
C HIS A 294 4.99 18.64 1.86
N ASP A 295 5.89 17.73 1.46
CA ASP A 295 7.32 18.05 1.27
C ASP A 295 7.61 18.78 -0.05
N PHE A 296 6.74 18.71 -1.04
CA PHE A 296 6.82 19.46 -2.30
C PHE A 296 5.85 20.67 -2.35
N HIS A 297 5.33 21.09 -1.21
CA HIS A 297 4.30 22.11 -1.11
C HIS A 297 4.61 23.37 -1.94
N ASP A 298 5.80 23.94 -1.80
CA ASP A 298 6.19 25.18 -2.46
C ASP A 298 6.23 25.04 -3.97
N ILE A 299 6.78 23.93 -4.48
CA ILE A 299 6.82 23.63 -5.91
C ILE A 299 5.41 23.39 -6.47
N LEU A 300 4.56 22.68 -5.73
CA LEU A 300 3.18 22.44 -6.15
C LEU A 300 2.35 23.73 -6.18
N LEU A 301 2.60 24.68 -5.29
CA LEU A 301 1.98 26.00 -5.31
C LEU A 301 2.50 26.84 -6.48
N ASP A 302 3.81 26.92 -6.67
CA ASP A 302 4.45 27.68 -7.74
C ASP A 302 3.96 27.25 -9.12
N LYS A 303 3.90 25.93 -9.34
CA LYS A 303 3.39 25.32 -10.57
C LYS A 303 1.86 25.24 -10.66
N ARG A 304 1.12 25.66 -9.63
CA ARG A 304 -0.35 25.55 -9.53
C ARG A 304 -0.87 24.11 -9.67
N ALA A 305 -0.09 23.15 -9.20
CA ALA A 305 -0.37 21.72 -9.32
C ALA A 305 -1.10 21.12 -8.11
N MET A 306 -1.28 21.90 -7.03
CA MET A 306 -1.87 21.42 -5.77
C MET A 306 -3.22 20.73 -5.99
N ARG A 307 -4.10 21.34 -6.79
CA ARG A 307 -5.42 20.76 -7.13
C ARG A 307 -5.31 19.42 -7.86
N THR A 308 -4.31 19.26 -8.70
CA THR A 308 -4.11 18.02 -9.46
C THR A 308 -3.71 16.88 -8.53
N VAL A 309 -2.81 17.15 -7.57
CA VAL A 309 -2.46 16.18 -6.52
C VAL A 309 -3.68 15.85 -5.64
N ASP A 310 -4.52 16.83 -5.29
CA ASP A 310 -5.75 16.61 -4.53
C ASP A 310 -6.75 15.72 -5.29
N ILE A 311 -6.83 15.84 -6.62
CA ILE A 311 -7.64 14.94 -7.43
C ILE A 311 -7.10 13.51 -7.35
N MET A 312 -5.78 13.31 -7.51
CA MET A 312 -5.17 11.98 -7.39
C MET A 312 -5.47 11.36 -6.01
N ILE A 313 -5.23 12.11 -4.93
CA ILE A 313 -5.51 11.67 -3.55
C ILE A 313 -6.96 11.23 -3.41
N ARG A 314 -7.91 12.05 -3.83
CA ARG A 314 -9.35 11.75 -3.73
C ARG A 314 -9.75 10.50 -4.52
N GLU A 315 -9.23 10.32 -5.74
CA GLU A 315 -9.56 9.14 -6.54
C GLU A 315 -8.99 7.85 -5.91
N LEU A 316 -7.80 7.92 -5.29
CA LEU A 316 -7.24 6.82 -4.54
C LEU A 316 -8.02 6.54 -3.24
N GLU A 317 -8.46 7.57 -2.52
CA GLU A 317 -9.35 7.41 -1.36
C GLU A 317 -10.65 6.70 -1.75
N ASN A 318 -11.28 7.11 -2.85
CA ASN A 318 -12.49 6.47 -3.36
C ASN A 318 -12.26 5.00 -3.73
N SER A 319 -11.08 4.67 -4.28
CA SER A 319 -10.71 3.30 -4.63
C SER A 319 -10.55 2.38 -3.41
N LEU A 320 -10.30 2.96 -2.23
CA LEU A 320 -10.13 2.24 -0.97
C LEU A 320 -11.42 2.09 -0.15
N THR A 321 -12.56 2.51 -0.71
CA THR A 321 -13.86 2.30 -0.05
C THR A 321 -14.05 0.82 0.30
N PRO A 322 -14.52 0.50 1.52
CA PRO A 322 -14.74 -0.89 1.94
C PRO A 322 -15.72 -1.62 1.00
N THR A 323 -15.38 -2.84 0.63
CA THR A 323 -16.27 -3.70 -0.17
C THR A 323 -17.28 -4.40 0.73
N MET A 324 -18.54 -4.42 0.31
CA MET A 324 -19.62 -5.11 1.04
C MET A 324 -19.72 -6.60 0.69
N SER A 325 -19.14 -7.01 -0.45
CA SER A 325 -19.15 -8.40 -0.90
C SER A 325 -17.82 -9.08 -0.57
N PRO A 326 -17.85 -10.33 -0.10
CA PRO A 326 -16.64 -11.13 0.09
C PRO A 326 -16.03 -11.64 -1.21
N MET A 327 -16.73 -11.45 -2.35
CA MET A 327 -16.30 -11.90 -3.67
C MET A 327 -16.13 -10.70 -4.60
N VAL A 328 -15.01 -10.64 -5.29
CA VAL A 328 -14.78 -9.70 -6.40
C VAL A 328 -15.36 -10.33 -7.66
N LEU A 329 -16.42 -9.71 -8.18
CA LEU A 329 -17.11 -10.19 -9.38
C LEU A 329 -16.60 -9.45 -10.61
N ASP A 330 -16.52 -10.19 -11.70
CA ASP A 330 -16.23 -9.71 -13.04
C ASP A 330 -17.53 -9.52 -13.84
N GLY A 331 -17.52 -8.63 -14.82
CA GLY A 331 -18.66 -8.38 -15.71
C GLY A 331 -18.64 -6.99 -16.35
N ASN A 332 -19.67 -6.71 -17.13
CA ASN A 332 -19.80 -5.47 -17.90
C ASN A 332 -20.32 -4.24 -17.10
N GLY A 333 -20.44 -4.33 -15.80
CA GLY A 333 -20.92 -3.24 -14.94
C GLY A 333 -22.44 -2.99 -14.96
N TYR A 334 -23.17 -3.62 -15.86
CA TYR A 334 -24.64 -3.50 -16.00
C TYR A 334 -25.41 -4.73 -15.50
N GLY A 335 -24.71 -5.65 -14.79
CA GLY A 335 -25.28 -6.85 -14.20
C GLY A 335 -26.03 -6.60 -12.89
N LEU A 336 -26.63 -7.67 -12.33
CA LEU A 336 -27.34 -7.64 -11.05
C LEU A 336 -26.43 -7.40 -9.84
N PHE A 337 -25.14 -7.66 -9.97
CA PHE A 337 -24.15 -7.54 -8.92
C PHE A 337 -23.11 -6.45 -9.26
N ALA A 338 -22.61 -5.76 -8.24
CA ALA A 338 -21.59 -4.73 -8.42
C ALA A 338 -20.27 -5.35 -8.93
N ASN A 339 -19.72 -4.77 -10.00
CA ASN A 339 -18.41 -5.12 -10.51
C ASN A 339 -17.35 -4.23 -9.81
N TYR A 340 -16.76 -4.76 -8.74
CA TYR A 340 -15.74 -4.03 -7.98
C TYR A 340 -14.45 -3.82 -8.77
N SER A 341 -14.05 -4.77 -9.63
CA SER A 341 -12.86 -4.66 -10.48
C SER A 341 -12.98 -3.48 -11.44
N LEU A 342 -14.14 -3.34 -12.12
CA LEU A 342 -14.38 -2.23 -13.04
C LEU A 342 -14.50 -0.88 -12.31
N ALA A 343 -15.11 -0.85 -11.13
CA ALA A 343 -15.18 0.36 -10.31
C ALA A 343 -13.78 0.81 -9.88
N MET A 344 -12.94 -0.13 -9.43
CA MET A 344 -11.55 0.10 -9.09
C MET A 344 -10.75 0.61 -10.30
N ALA A 345 -10.89 -0.05 -11.47
CA ALA A 345 -10.26 0.38 -12.72
C ALA A 345 -10.60 1.84 -13.07
N ASN A 346 -11.86 2.26 -12.87
CA ASN A 346 -12.28 3.63 -13.14
C ASN A 346 -11.61 4.64 -12.21
N TYR A 347 -11.55 4.39 -10.90
CA TYR A 347 -10.86 5.29 -9.96
C TYR A 347 -9.37 5.39 -10.28
N ILE A 348 -8.70 4.24 -10.55
CA ILE A 348 -7.28 4.21 -10.91
C ILE A 348 -7.04 4.93 -12.25
N ALA A 349 -7.89 4.75 -13.26
CA ALA A 349 -7.76 5.45 -14.54
C ALA A 349 -7.89 6.97 -14.37
N ARG A 350 -8.78 7.45 -13.49
CA ARG A 350 -8.94 8.87 -13.19
C ARG A 350 -7.75 9.44 -12.41
N ALA A 351 -7.21 8.67 -11.45
CA ALA A 351 -5.97 9.02 -10.78
C ALA A 351 -4.80 9.08 -11.77
N ASN A 352 -4.73 8.14 -12.74
CA ASN A 352 -3.72 8.14 -13.80
C ASN A 352 -3.85 9.34 -14.73
N ALA A 353 -5.07 9.73 -15.11
CA ALA A 353 -5.29 10.94 -15.92
C ALA A 353 -4.79 12.20 -15.18
N ALA A 354 -5.07 12.31 -13.88
CA ALA A 354 -4.54 13.41 -13.07
C ALA A 354 -3.00 13.34 -12.92
N ALA A 355 -2.40 12.14 -12.88
CA ALA A 355 -0.95 11.98 -12.88
C ALA A 355 -0.31 12.45 -14.20
N LEU A 356 -0.95 12.20 -15.34
CA LEU A 356 -0.52 12.73 -16.64
C LEU A 356 -0.56 14.28 -16.65
N ASP A 357 -1.62 14.88 -16.12
CA ASP A 357 -1.72 16.34 -15.97
C ASP A 357 -0.61 16.88 -15.05
N LEU A 358 -0.35 16.23 -13.92
CA LEU A 358 0.71 16.61 -12.99
C LEU A 358 2.08 16.57 -13.66
N ARG A 359 2.37 15.50 -14.38
CA ARG A 359 3.63 15.36 -15.16
C ARG A 359 3.80 16.51 -16.13
N ASP A 360 2.77 16.83 -16.90
CA ASP A 360 2.81 17.89 -17.91
C ASP A 360 2.97 19.29 -17.28
N ILE A 361 2.36 19.52 -16.11
CA ILE A 361 2.55 20.75 -15.33
C ILE A 361 4.01 20.85 -14.83
N MET A 362 4.58 19.76 -14.30
CA MET A 362 5.97 19.76 -13.80
C MET A 362 6.99 19.98 -14.93
N ASN A 363 6.69 19.56 -16.15
CA ASN A 363 7.57 19.74 -17.32
C ASN A 363 7.52 21.16 -17.91
N ARG A 364 6.48 21.92 -17.66
CA ARG A 364 6.35 23.31 -18.14
C ARG A 364 7.15 24.22 -17.21
N GLY A 365 8.32 24.63 -17.66
CA GLY A 365 9.38 25.41 -17.14
C GLY A 365 9.34 26.40 -16.10
#